data_50dea01b8e5373bc5773392ec86a2986
#
_entry.id   50dea01b8e5373bc5773392ec86a2986
#
_cell.length_a   1.000
_cell.length_b   1.000
_cell.length_c   1.000
_cell.angle_alpha   90.00
_cell.angle_beta   90.00
_cell.angle_gamma   90.00
#
_symmetry.space_group_name_H-M   'P 1'
#
loop_
_entity.id
_entity.type
_entity.pdbx_description
1 polymer ?
#
loop_
_entity_poly.entity_id
_entity_poly.type
_entity_poly.pdbx_seq_one_letter_code
_entity_poly.pdbx_strand_id
1 'polypeptide(L)'
;NAKQMAPEDIGLELSLRSDKKAVIIKATRIDGIKSFEYELTYDAEVTEDGETVVVPRGAVGGLTIRGGVAQAEVDLGTCSANVCKYDKVVSNIKVVIKVNFENGEIGAVEDEIPLE
;
A
#
# COMPACT_ATOMS: atom_id res chain seq x y z
N ASN A 1 9.82 -2.72 -19.23
CA ASN A 1 8.89 -1.64 -18.90
C ASN A 1 7.54 -2.20 -18.43
N ALA A 2 7.01 -1.63 -17.36
CA ALA A 2 5.73 -2.07 -16.82
C ALA A 2 4.57 -1.53 -17.68
N LYS A 3 3.60 -2.41 -17.94
CA LYS A 3 2.38 -2.04 -18.64
C LYS A 3 1.45 -1.32 -17.66
N GLN A 4 1.02 -0.12 -18.01
CA GLN A 4 0.08 0.63 -17.17
C GLN A 4 -1.28 -0.04 -17.17
N MET A 5 -1.81 -0.33 -15.98
CA MET A 5 -3.10 -1.00 -15.80
C MET A 5 -4.01 -0.16 -14.92
N ALA A 6 -5.31 -0.36 -15.04
CA ALA A 6 -6.29 0.29 -14.18
C ALA A 6 -6.53 -0.53 -12.91
N PRO A 7 -6.95 0.10 -11.79
CA PRO A 7 -7.27 -0.64 -10.56
C PRO A 7 -8.29 -1.76 -10.78
N GLU A 8 -9.29 -1.55 -11.63
CA GLU A 8 -10.32 -2.55 -11.93
C GLU A 8 -9.73 -3.81 -12.57
N ASP A 9 -8.61 -3.68 -13.28
CA ASP A 9 -7.99 -4.82 -13.98
C ASP A 9 -7.55 -5.91 -13.02
N ILE A 10 -7.22 -5.56 -11.78
CA ILE A 10 -6.86 -6.52 -10.74
C ILE A 10 -7.89 -6.55 -9.61
N GLY A 11 -9.01 -5.83 -9.76
CA GLY A 11 -10.01 -5.73 -8.71
C GLY A 11 -9.42 -5.12 -7.44
N LEU A 12 -8.62 -4.05 -7.59
CA LEU A 12 -7.94 -3.42 -6.47
C LEU A 12 -8.93 -2.69 -5.56
N GLU A 13 -8.85 -3.00 -4.27
CA GLU A 13 -9.63 -2.34 -3.23
C GLU A 13 -8.67 -1.85 -2.16
N LEU A 14 -8.69 -0.56 -1.89
CA LEU A 14 -7.89 0.06 -0.85
C LEU A 14 -8.83 0.57 0.24
N SER A 15 -8.50 0.28 1.48
CA SER A 15 -9.28 0.77 2.62
C SER A 15 -8.37 1.01 3.82
N LEU A 16 -8.87 1.77 4.78
CA LEU A 16 -8.18 1.95 6.04
C LEU A 16 -8.76 0.95 7.05
N ARG A 17 -7.88 0.40 7.87
CA ARG A 17 -8.32 -0.41 9.01
C ARG A 17 -9.22 0.46 9.90
N SER A 18 -10.10 -0.14 10.68
CA SER A 18 -11.07 0.60 11.48
C SER A 18 -10.47 1.66 12.41
N ASP A 19 -9.23 1.46 12.87
CA ASP A 19 -8.52 2.43 13.73
C ASP A 19 -7.79 3.50 12.89
N LYS A 20 -7.83 3.41 11.56
CA LYS A 20 -7.17 4.31 10.61
C LYS A 20 -5.64 4.30 10.70
N LYS A 21 -5.07 3.27 11.31
CA LYS A 21 -3.62 3.15 11.51
C LYS A 21 -2.94 2.17 10.57
N ALA A 22 -3.69 1.59 9.66
CA ALA A 22 -3.14 0.69 8.64
C ALA A 22 -3.98 0.75 7.38
N VAL A 23 -3.33 0.48 6.25
CA VAL A 23 -3.98 0.37 4.95
C VAL A 23 -4.19 -1.11 4.65
N ILE A 24 -5.38 -1.46 4.18
CA ILE A 24 -5.67 -2.80 3.70
C ILE A 24 -5.67 -2.76 2.18
N ILE A 25 -4.77 -3.52 1.57
CA ILE A 25 -4.65 -3.63 0.12
C ILE A 25 -5.20 -4.99 -0.28
N LYS A 26 -6.15 -5.02 -1.21
CA LYS A 26 -6.81 -6.25 -1.63
C LYS A 26 -6.97 -6.25 -3.15
N ALA A 27 -6.58 -7.36 -3.79
CA ALA A 27 -6.77 -7.56 -5.22
C ALA A 27 -7.59 -8.84 -5.41
N THR A 28 -8.73 -8.74 -6.08
CA THR A 28 -9.68 -9.85 -6.21
C THR A 28 -9.67 -10.51 -7.58
N ARG A 29 -8.96 -9.94 -8.56
CA ARG A 29 -8.82 -10.53 -9.89
C ARG A 29 -7.38 -10.93 -10.10
N ILE A 30 -7.07 -12.21 -9.87
CA ILE A 30 -5.69 -12.68 -9.86
C ILE A 30 -5.37 -13.68 -10.97
N ASP A 31 -6.29 -13.92 -11.89
CA ASP A 31 -6.08 -14.88 -12.99
C ASP A 31 -4.87 -14.49 -13.84
N GLY A 32 -3.97 -15.45 -14.04
CA GLY A 32 -2.75 -15.24 -14.84
C GLY A 32 -1.66 -14.45 -14.12
N ILE A 33 -1.85 -14.13 -12.84
CA ILE A 33 -0.91 -13.33 -12.07
C ILE A 33 -0.15 -14.23 -11.09
N LYS A 34 1.17 -14.12 -11.11
CA LYS A 34 2.07 -14.90 -10.27
C LYS A 34 2.22 -14.27 -8.88
N SER A 35 2.40 -12.96 -8.83
CA SER A 35 2.61 -12.25 -7.57
C SER A 35 2.35 -10.77 -7.72
N PHE A 36 2.20 -10.10 -6.58
CA PHE A 36 2.02 -8.66 -6.49
C PHE A 36 3.01 -8.10 -5.48
N GLU A 37 3.56 -6.93 -5.78
CA GLU A 37 4.39 -6.17 -4.85
C GLU A 37 3.78 -4.78 -4.71
N TYR A 38 3.80 -4.22 -3.51
CA TYR A 38 3.27 -2.90 -3.28
C TYR A 38 4.36 -1.92 -2.87
N GLU A 39 4.15 -0.65 -3.23
CA GLU A 39 4.90 0.47 -2.72
C GLU A 39 3.85 1.49 -2.27
N LEU A 40 3.92 1.88 -1.01
CA LEU A 40 2.97 2.78 -0.39
C LEU A 40 3.72 3.99 0.12
N THR A 41 3.24 5.19 -0.20
CA THR A 41 3.90 6.44 0.20
C THR A 41 2.89 7.45 0.71
N TYR A 42 3.31 8.25 1.67
CA TYR A 42 2.50 9.32 2.25
C TYR A 42 3.42 10.30 2.95
N ASP A 43 2.89 11.48 3.28
CA ASP A 43 3.60 12.46 4.10
C ASP A 43 3.09 12.37 5.53
N ALA A 44 4.01 12.45 6.47
CA ALA A 44 3.70 12.40 7.91
C ALA A 44 4.25 13.61 8.62
N GLU A 45 3.52 14.06 9.63
CA GLU A 45 3.94 15.17 10.48
C GLU A 45 4.70 14.62 11.69
N VAL A 46 5.90 15.15 11.91
CA VAL A 46 6.77 14.75 13.01
C VAL A 46 7.15 15.99 13.82
N THR A 47 7.10 15.87 15.13
CA THR A 47 7.52 16.95 16.02
C THR A 47 8.85 16.58 16.68
N GLU A 48 9.88 17.40 16.45
CA GLU A 48 11.21 17.24 17.05
C GLU A 48 11.67 18.58 17.61
N ASP A 49 12.15 18.58 18.85
CA ASP A 49 12.69 19.76 19.53
C ASP A 49 11.72 20.96 19.49
N GLY A 50 10.41 20.68 19.61
CA GLY A 50 9.39 21.70 19.58
C GLY A 50 9.03 22.21 18.20
N GLU A 51 9.65 21.67 17.15
CA GLU A 51 9.32 22.02 15.76
C GLU A 51 8.56 20.90 15.08
N THR A 52 7.56 21.27 14.29
CA THR A 52 6.77 20.31 13.52
C THR A 52 7.20 20.39 12.06
N VAL A 53 7.58 19.24 11.51
CA VAL A 53 8.02 19.13 10.11
C VAL A 53 7.24 18.02 9.42
N VAL A 54 7.11 18.15 8.11
CA VAL A 54 6.49 17.10 7.29
C VAL A 54 7.59 16.29 6.63
N VAL A 55 7.54 14.98 6.79
CA VAL A 55 8.54 14.07 6.22
C VAL A 55 7.85 13.01 5.36
N PRO A 56 8.50 12.61 4.24
CA PRO A 56 7.96 11.52 3.43
C PRO A 56 8.18 10.17 4.12
N ARG A 57 7.18 9.30 4.02
CA ARG A 57 7.24 7.94 4.54
C ARG A 57 6.89 6.95 3.44
N GLY A 58 7.36 5.72 3.56
CA GLY A 58 7.05 4.69 2.59
C GLY A 58 7.18 3.30 3.18
N ALA A 59 6.51 2.36 2.53
CA ALA A 59 6.58 0.94 2.88
C ALA A 59 6.52 0.13 1.59
N VAL A 60 7.25 -0.97 1.54
CA VAL A 60 7.23 -1.89 0.40
C VAL A 60 7.04 -3.32 0.90
N GLY A 61 6.43 -4.15 0.09
CA GLY A 61 6.23 -5.55 0.44
C GLY A 61 5.45 -6.29 -0.63
N GLY A 62 5.00 -7.50 -0.31
CA GLY A 62 4.23 -8.32 -1.23
C GLY A 62 2.82 -8.58 -0.70
N LEU A 63 1.91 -8.93 -1.59
CA LEU A 63 0.57 -9.38 -1.21
C LEU A 63 0.59 -10.90 -1.03
N THR A 64 -0.13 -11.37 -0.03
CA THR A 64 -0.29 -12.81 0.21
C THR A 64 -1.53 -13.29 -0.53
N ILE A 65 -1.37 -14.31 -1.37
CA ILE A 65 -2.47 -14.89 -2.15
C ILE A 65 -3.07 -16.07 -1.40
N ARG A 66 -4.37 -16.00 -1.11
CA ARG A 66 -5.12 -17.08 -0.48
C ARG A 66 -6.56 -17.06 -0.98
N GLY A 67 -7.08 -18.22 -1.35
CA GLY A 67 -8.48 -18.35 -1.73
C GLY A 67 -8.92 -17.47 -2.88
N GLY A 68 -8.01 -17.24 -3.85
CA GLY A 68 -8.32 -16.42 -5.01
C GLY A 68 -8.25 -14.91 -4.76
N VAL A 69 -7.70 -14.50 -3.62
CA VAL A 69 -7.56 -13.08 -3.25
C VAL A 69 -6.13 -12.81 -2.80
N ALA A 70 -5.56 -11.69 -3.25
CA ALA A 70 -4.26 -11.21 -2.79
C ALA A 70 -4.51 -10.07 -1.80
N GLN A 71 -3.82 -10.07 -0.68
CA GLN A 71 -4.07 -9.09 0.38
C GLN A 71 -2.82 -8.77 1.18
N ALA A 72 -2.75 -7.54 1.67
CA ALA A 72 -1.75 -7.10 2.65
C ALA A 72 -2.36 -6.06 3.56
N GLU A 73 -1.88 -6.02 4.80
CA GLU A 73 -2.20 -4.97 5.75
C GLU A 73 -0.90 -4.23 6.06
N VAL A 74 -0.88 -2.94 5.84
CA VAL A 74 0.34 -2.12 5.92
C VAL A 74 0.17 -1.08 7.01
N ASP A 75 0.95 -1.19 8.08
CA ASP A 75 0.90 -0.21 9.17
C ASP A 75 1.43 1.14 8.72
N LEU A 76 0.75 2.21 9.13
CA LEU A 76 1.16 3.59 8.83
C LEU A 76 2.08 4.07 9.97
N GLY A 77 3.29 3.52 10.00
CA GLY A 77 4.24 3.82 11.06
C GLY A 77 5.31 2.74 11.16
N THR A 78 5.94 2.67 12.32
CA THR A 78 7.01 1.72 12.58
C THR A 78 6.63 0.82 13.75
N CYS A 79 6.70 -0.49 13.55
CA CYS A 79 6.45 -1.47 14.59
C CYS A 79 7.73 -2.25 14.89
N SER A 80 8.07 -2.37 16.19
CA SER A 80 9.26 -3.08 16.64
C SER A 80 8.96 -3.72 18.00
N ALA A 81 9.29 -5.00 18.15
CA ALA A 81 9.15 -5.74 19.42
C ALA A 81 7.75 -5.57 20.05
N ASN A 82 6.69 -5.70 19.25
CA ASN A 82 5.28 -5.56 19.66
C ASN A 82 4.86 -4.13 20.04
N VAL A 83 5.74 -3.15 19.81
CA VAL A 83 5.41 -1.74 20.05
C VAL A 83 5.33 -1.03 18.71
N CYS A 84 4.22 -0.36 18.45
CA CYS A 84 4.02 0.38 17.21
C CYS A 84 3.94 1.88 17.48
N LYS A 85 4.66 2.66 16.65
CA LYS A 85 4.54 4.10 16.61
C LYS A 85 3.87 4.45 15.29
N TYR A 86 2.69 5.02 15.37
CA TYR A 86 1.93 5.39 14.18
C TYR A 86 2.19 6.83 13.78
N ASP A 87 2.28 7.05 12.48
CA ASP A 87 2.51 8.38 11.92
C ASP A 87 1.22 9.18 11.87
N LYS A 88 1.35 10.49 12.03
CA LYS A 88 0.24 11.40 11.74
C LYS A 88 0.28 11.70 10.26
N VAL A 89 -0.59 11.07 9.49
CA VAL A 89 -0.64 11.21 8.04
C VAL A 89 -1.28 12.55 7.67
N VAL A 90 -0.60 13.32 6.82
CA VAL A 90 -1.06 14.66 6.42
C VAL A 90 -1.20 14.82 4.91
N SER A 91 -1.20 13.72 4.18
CA SER A 91 -1.40 13.71 2.72
C SER A 91 -2.26 12.53 2.31
N ASN A 92 -2.64 12.49 1.03
CA ASN A 92 -3.23 11.29 0.46
C ASN A 92 -2.19 10.15 0.57
N ILE A 93 -2.68 8.92 0.69
CA ILE A 93 -1.81 7.74 0.72
C ILE A 93 -1.79 7.16 -0.68
N LYS A 94 -0.62 7.13 -1.30
CA LYS A 94 -0.45 6.62 -2.67
C LYS A 94 0.01 5.17 -2.62
N VAL A 95 -0.58 4.34 -3.47
CA VAL A 95 -0.23 2.93 -3.56
C VAL A 95 0.06 2.60 -5.02
N VAL A 96 1.22 2.00 -5.26
CA VAL A 96 1.59 1.46 -6.57
C VAL A 96 1.72 -0.05 -6.41
N ILE A 97 1.03 -0.79 -7.26
CA ILE A 97 1.09 -2.25 -7.25
C ILE A 97 1.82 -2.71 -8.50
N LYS A 98 2.91 -3.44 -8.30
CA LYS A 98 3.62 -4.11 -9.38
C LYS A 98 2.99 -5.49 -9.54
N VAL A 99 2.53 -5.78 -10.75
CA VAL A 99 1.86 -7.03 -11.08
C VAL A 99 2.82 -7.89 -11.88
N ASN A 100 3.17 -9.06 -11.35
CA ASN A 100 4.03 -10.01 -12.04
C ASN A 100 3.15 -11.12 -12.63
N PHE A 101 3.05 -11.16 -13.95
CA PHE A 101 2.25 -12.16 -14.65
C PHE A 101 3.00 -13.49 -14.80
N GLU A 102 2.25 -14.58 -14.88
CA GLU A 102 2.83 -15.91 -15.07
C GLU A 102 3.60 -16.04 -16.38
N ASN A 103 3.25 -15.25 -17.40
CA ASN A 103 3.94 -15.25 -18.70
C ASN A 103 5.20 -14.38 -18.71
N GLY A 104 5.58 -13.78 -17.58
CA GLY A 104 6.78 -12.94 -17.47
C GLY A 104 6.53 -11.46 -17.74
N GLU A 105 5.33 -11.07 -18.12
CA GLU A 105 5.01 -9.66 -18.29
C GLU A 105 4.89 -8.97 -16.93
N ILE A 106 5.07 -7.65 -16.91
CA ILE A 106 4.97 -6.83 -15.69
C ILE A 106 3.94 -5.73 -15.94
N GLY A 107 3.05 -5.57 -14.98
CA GLY A 107 2.08 -4.47 -14.98
C GLY A 107 2.26 -3.57 -13.78
N ALA A 108 1.71 -2.37 -13.87
CA ALA A 108 1.70 -1.42 -12.76
C ALA A 108 0.33 -0.80 -12.62
N VAL A 109 -0.17 -0.75 -11.39
CA VAL A 109 -1.45 -0.14 -11.03
C VAL A 109 -1.19 0.93 -9.99
N GLU A 110 -1.77 2.11 -10.19
CA GLU A 110 -1.68 3.21 -9.21
C GLU A 110 -3.07 3.54 -8.69
N ASP A 111 -3.16 3.78 -7.41
CA ASP A 111 -4.38 4.23 -6.77
C ASP A 111 -4.00 4.98 -5.50
N GLU A 112 -4.96 5.63 -4.88
CA GLU A 112 -4.69 6.37 -3.64
C GLU A 112 -5.90 6.42 -2.74
N ILE A 113 -5.63 6.63 -1.44
CA ILE A 113 -6.66 6.88 -0.44
C ILE A 113 -6.57 8.36 -0.10
N PRO A 114 -7.67 9.13 -0.31
CA PRO A 114 -7.66 10.56 0.01
C PRO A 114 -7.50 10.80 1.51
N LEU A 115 -6.87 11.89 1.85
CA LEU A 115 -6.80 12.37 3.23
C LEU A 115 -8.20 12.78 3.70
N GLU A 116 -8.61 12.28 4.86
CA GLU A 116 -9.89 12.62 5.46
C GLU A 116 -9.79 13.86 6.35
#